data_795dee6b2f1487c74c6b1e380726dc3c
#
_entry.id   795dee6b2f1487c74c6b1e380726dc3c
#
_cell.length_a   1.000
_cell.length_b   1.000
_cell.length_c   1.000
_cell.angle_alpha   90.00
_cell.angle_beta   90.00
_cell.angle_gamma   90.00
#
_symmetry.space_group_name_H-M   'P 1'
#
loop_
_entity.id
_entity.type
_entity.pdbx_description
1 polymer ?
#
loop_
_entity_poly.entity_id
_entity_poly.type
_entity_poly.pdbx_seq_one_letter_code
_entity_poly.pdbx_strand_id
1 'polypeptide(L)' 'GLVEGVDCGAVLRELRPDEWKLSLRTGANGRVNATEACRLLGGGGHAMAAGATLTGSLEQVKEQVLRAVDAVKRE' A
#
# COMPACT_ATOMS: atom_id res chain seq x y z
N GLY A 1 8.60 -1.41 -7.97
CA GLY A 1 8.65 0.00 -7.72
C GLY A 1 8.52 0.35 -6.24
N LEU A 2 8.94 1.54 -5.89
CA LEU A 2 8.88 2.05 -4.53
C LEU A 2 8.07 3.33 -4.48
N VAL A 3 7.14 3.40 -3.54
CA VAL A 3 6.37 4.60 -3.27
C VAL A 3 6.64 4.99 -1.81
N GLU A 4 7.11 6.20 -1.58
CA GLU A 4 7.44 6.67 -0.25
C GLU A 4 6.72 7.98 0.09
N GLY A 5 6.38 8.12 1.35
CA GLY A 5 5.91 9.35 1.94
C GLY A 5 6.54 9.51 3.31
N VAL A 6 6.22 10.60 3.99
CA VAL A 6 6.80 10.90 5.30
C VAL A 6 6.46 9.80 6.32
N ASP A 7 5.27 9.27 6.27
CA ASP A 7 4.74 8.32 7.27
C ASP A 7 4.59 6.90 6.75
N CYS A 8 4.95 6.64 5.50
CA CYS A 8 4.61 5.38 4.86
C CYS A 8 5.59 5.02 3.76
N GLY A 9 5.95 3.75 3.67
CA GLY A 9 6.74 3.21 2.57
C GLY A 9 6.00 2.06 1.93
N ALA A 10 5.98 2.00 0.61
CA ALA A 10 5.32 0.95 -0.14
C ALA A 10 6.27 0.37 -1.19
N VAL A 11 6.32 -0.96 -1.24
CA VAL A 11 7.09 -1.68 -2.25
C VAL A 11 6.12 -2.49 -3.11
N LEU A 12 6.24 -2.35 -4.42
CA LEU A 12 5.45 -3.10 -5.38
C LEU A 12 6.38 -4.06 -6.12
N ARG A 13 6.03 -5.34 -6.12
CA ARG A 13 6.78 -6.38 -6.82
C ARG A 13 5.87 -7.06 -7.82
N GLU A 14 6.31 -7.11 -9.06
CA GLU A 14 5.56 -7.80 -10.11
C GLU A 14 5.65 -9.31 -9.91
N LEU A 15 4.51 -9.96 -9.79
CA LEU A 15 4.42 -11.42 -9.66
C LEU A 15 4.31 -12.09 -11.02
N ARG A 16 3.56 -11.46 -11.91
CA ARG A 16 3.36 -11.84 -13.31
C ARG A 16 2.83 -10.60 -14.03
N PRO A 17 2.75 -10.59 -15.37
CA PRO A 17 2.23 -9.41 -16.08
C PRO A 17 0.89 -8.95 -15.50
N ASP A 18 0.81 -7.67 -15.17
CA ASP A 18 -0.37 -7.01 -14.62
C ASP A 18 -0.83 -7.52 -13.25
N GLU A 19 0.05 -8.23 -12.52
CA GLU A 19 -0.24 -8.64 -11.15
C GLU A 19 0.91 -8.25 -10.23
N TRP A 20 0.61 -7.50 -9.17
CA TRP A 20 1.62 -6.93 -8.29
C TRP A 20 1.36 -7.26 -6.84
N LYS A 21 2.41 -7.51 -6.11
CA LYS A 21 2.33 -7.63 -4.66
C LYS A 21 2.77 -6.32 -4.01
N LEU A 22 1.86 -5.77 -3.20
CA LEU A 22 2.13 -4.60 -2.39
C LEU A 22 2.62 -5.04 -1.02
N SER A 23 3.70 -4.43 -0.55
CA SER A 23 4.13 -4.50 0.85
C SER A 23 4.14 -3.08 1.37
N LEU A 24 3.30 -2.81 2.37
CA LEU A 24 3.11 -1.48 2.91
C LEU A 24 3.60 -1.44 4.36
N ARG A 25 4.42 -0.45 4.68
CA ARG A 25 4.92 -0.26 6.04
C ARG A 25 4.75 1.18 6.47
N THR A 26 4.42 1.37 7.74
CA THR A 26 4.30 2.69 8.33
C THR A 26 5.19 2.78 9.56
N GLY A 27 5.67 3.98 9.88
CA GLY A 27 6.46 4.20 11.07
C GLY A 27 5.59 4.19 12.34
N ALA A 28 6.23 4.12 13.50
CA ALA A 28 5.54 4.09 14.78
C ALA A 28 4.69 5.34 15.02
N ASN A 29 5.11 6.47 14.48
CA ASN A 29 4.37 7.74 14.56
C ASN A 29 3.59 8.01 13.27
N GLY A 30 3.42 7.01 12.43
CA GLY A 30 2.77 7.17 11.15
C GLY A 30 1.29 7.52 11.28
N ARG A 31 0.83 8.33 10.35
CA ARG A 31 -0.59 8.73 10.27
C ARG A 31 -1.40 7.75 9.44
N VAL A 32 -0.74 6.78 8.86
CA VAL A 32 -1.36 5.79 7.98
C VAL A 32 -1.39 4.45 8.69
N ASN A 33 -2.56 3.82 8.73
CA ASN A 33 -2.68 2.46 9.21
C ASN A 33 -2.55 1.51 8.01
N ALA A 34 -1.44 0.77 7.96
CA ALA A 34 -1.14 -0.11 6.85
C ALA A 34 -2.22 -1.18 6.64
N THR A 35 -2.77 -1.73 7.73
CA THR A 35 -3.83 -2.73 7.65
C THR A 35 -5.08 -2.16 6.99
N GLU A 36 -5.49 -0.95 7.39
CA GLU A 36 -6.68 -0.32 6.81
C GLU A 36 -6.48 -0.01 5.33
N ALA A 37 -5.32 0.52 4.95
CA ALA A 37 -5.02 0.81 3.56
C ALA A 37 -5.06 -0.47 2.72
N CYS A 38 -4.40 -1.53 3.18
CA CYS A 38 -4.38 -2.80 2.46
C CYS A 38 -5.76 -3.48 2.45
N ARG A 39 -6.56 -3.29 3.49
CA ARG A 39 -7.92 -3.82 3.53
C ARG A 39 -8.79 -3.19 2.45
N LEU A 40 -8.63 -1.89 2.19
CA LEU A 40 -9.31 -1.22 1.08
C LEU A 40 -8.90 -1.80 -0.28
N LEU A 41 -7.72 -2.39 -0.35
CA LEU A 41 -7.17 -3.01 -1.55
C LEU A 41 -7.38 -4.53 -1.59
N GLY A 42 -8.15 -5.06 -0.64
CA GLY A 42 -8.45 -6.49 -0.60
C GLY A 42 -7.43 -7.34 0.15
N GLY A 43 -6.48 -6.72 0.84
CA GLY A 43 -5.46 -7.41 1.62
C GLY A 43 -5.64 -7.27 3.12
N GLY A 44 -4.56 -7.32 3.86
CA GLY A 44 -4.56 -7.18 5.31
C GLY A 44 -3.16 -7.27 5.89
N GLY A 45 -3.07 -7.41 7.22
CA GLY A 45 -1.80 -7.48 7.92
C GLY A 45 -1.87 -6.85 9.30
N HIS A 46 -0.75 -6.28 9.72
CA HIS A 46 -0.64 -5.54 10.99
C HIS A 46 -0.73 -4.04 10.75
N ALA A 47 -1.01 -3.27 11.80
CA ALA A 47 -1.17 -1.83 11.68
C ALA A 47 0.03 -1.12 11.04
N MET A 48 1.26 -1.61 11.30
CA MET A 48 2.49 -1.02 10.77
C MET A 48 3.09 -1.77 9.59
N ALA A 49 2.53 -2.93 9.22
CA ALA A 49 3.02 -3.71 8.10
C ALA A 49 1.90 -4.58 7.54
N ALA A 50 1.59 -4.40 6.28
CA ALA A 50 0.49 -5.11 5.64
C ALA A 50 0.79 -5.34 4.16
N GLY A 51 -0.01 -6.17 3.52
CA GLY A 51 0.16 -6.49 2.11
C GLY A 51 -1.14 -6.70 1.37
N ALA A 52 -1.08 -6.60 0.05
CA ALA A 52 -2.21 -6.85 -0.84
C ALA A 52 -1.70 -7.28 -2.20
N THR A 53 -2.54 -7.98 -2.96
CA THR A 53 -2.26 -8.31 -4.36
C THR A 53 -3.15 -7.43 -5.23
N LEU A 54 -2.53 -6.72 -6.18
CA LEU A 54 -3.20 -5.76 -7.03
C LEU A 54 -3.03 -6.13 -8.50
N THR A 55 -4.03 -5.79 -9.30
CA THR A 55 -4.00 -6.06 -10.74
C THR A 55 -4.04 -4.76 -11.53
N GLY A 56 -3.33 -4.76 -12.66
CA GLY A 56 -3.25 -3.62 -13.55
C GLY A 56 -1.81 -3.27 -13.89
N SER A 57 -1.62 -2.19 -14.66
CA SER A 57 -0.30 -1.68 -14.95
C SER A 57 0.34 -1.11 -13.69
N LEU A 58 1.65 -0.91 -13.71
CA LEU A 58 2.35 -0.30 -12.57
C LEU A 58 1.74 1.04 -12.19
N GLU A 59 1.41 1.87 -13.18
CA GLU A 59 0.81 3.18 -12.91
C GLU A 59 -0.56 3.07 -12.27
N GLN A 60 -1.40 2.15 -12.76
CA GLN A 60 -2.71 1.90 -12.18
C GLN A 60 -2.62 1.41 -10.74
N VAL A 61 -1.68 0.51 -10.49
CA VAL A 61 -1.45 -0.05 -9.16
C VAL A 61 -0.93 1.02 -8.21
N LYS A 62 0.01 1.85 -8.66
CA LYS A 62 0.50 2.98 -7.86
C LYS A 62 -0.65 3.91 -7.46
N GLU A 63 -1.54 4.22 -8.39
CA GLU A 63 -2.68 5.08 -8.11
C GLU A 63 -3.62 4.45 -7.08
N GLN A 64 -3.89 3.15 -7.20
CA GLN A 64 -4.69 2.43 -6.22
C GLN A 64 -4.10 2.53 -4.81
N VAL A 65 -2.78 2.34 -4.70
CA VAL A 65 -2.08 2.44 -3.43
C VAL A 65 -2.16 3.85 -2.85
N LEU A 66 -1.90 4.86 -3.66
CA LEU A 66 -1.95 6.25 -3.21
C LEU A 66 -3.34 6.64 -2.74
N ARG A 67 -4.37 6.22 -3.43
CA ARG A 67 -5.76 6.48 -3.02
C ARG A 67 -6.10 5.80 -1.69
N ALA A 68 -5.66 4.55 -1.51
CA ALA A 68 -5.92 3.82 -0.28
C ALA A 68 -5.21 4.46 0.91
N VAL A 69 -3.95 4.83 0.73
CA VAL A 69 -3.16 5.49 1.78
C VAL A 69 -3.78 6.83 2.15
N ASP A 70 -4.17 7.62 1.16
CA ASP A 70 -4.78 8.92 1.39
C ASP A 70 -6.13 8.79 2.12
N ALA A 71 -6.91 7.76 1.79
CA ALA A 71 -8.21 7.54 2.41
C ALA A 71 -8.12 7.19 3.91
N VAL A 72 -7.03 6.57 4.34
CA VAL A 72 -6.85 6.15 5.74
C VAL A 72 -5.85 7.03 6.50
N LYS A 73 -5.37 8.08 5.86
CA LYS A 73 -4.41 8.97 6.46
C LYS A 73 -5.05 9.77 7.61
N ARG A 74 -4.37 9.79 8.73
CA ARG A 74 -4.81 10.58 9.89
C ARG A 74 -4.14 11.95 9.87
N GLU A 75 -4.89 12.94 10.22
CA GLU A 75 -4.37 14.31 10.34
C GLU A 75 -4.12 14.68 11.81
#